data_f141dd512eed9001b9ef3dd3ad86afab
#
_entry.id   f141dd512eed9001b9ef3dd3ad86afab
#
_cell.length_a   1.000
_cell.length_b   1.000
_cell.length_c   1.000
_cell.angle_alpha   90.00
_cell.angle_beta   90.00
_cell.angle_gamma   90.00
#
_symmetry.space_group_name_H-M   'P 1'
#
loop_
_entity.id
_entity.type
_entity.pdbx_description
1 polymer ?
#
loop_
_entity_poly.entity_id
_entity_poly.type
_entity_poly.pdbx_seq_one_letter_code
_entity_poly.pdbx_strand_id
1 'polypeptide(L)'
;IIAFREEKEKHKGQYKRFVDDVINREISKIYAAEIESGNIATRESKTSDVRSFISKEKRNMRDYADACFRYFRFTEMFVSDGRSIQIAPDKIPEIDFILETVPREPTHIDDVTAFKNYLFDPAQPRLYTDDRSNLEDTLMRHFSFTKRELSGKTIEELKDLRDSAVQAKRVAIIQKQTEELKSYALYQEVIDTYNEILSDEVYDAPLFLEWNTWRAMTMLDGGTIKGNFKIDDSGRPTSTAQGNM
;
A
#
# COMPACT_ATOMS: atom_id res chain seq x y z
N ILE A 1 8.74 8.18 14.05
CA ILE A 1 9.87 8.20 13.08
C ILE A 1 11.15 8.74 13.75
N ILE A 2 11.09 9.85 14.48
CA ILE A 2 12.27 10.41 15.19
C ILE A 2 12.76 9.43 16.26
N ALA A 3 11.87 8.91 17.09
CA ALA A 3 12.22 7.92 18.14
C ALA A 3 12.87 6.65 17.57
N PHE A 4 12.44 6.15 16.43
CA PHE A 4 13.06 4.99 15.77
C PHE A 4 14.47 5.27 15.25
N ARG A 5 14.75 6.45 14.77
CA ARG A 5 16.12 6.84 14.35
C ARG A 5 17.06 6.89 15.53
N GLU A 6 16.63 7.50 16.65
CA GLU A 6 17.42 7.57 17.89
C GLU A 6 17.72 6.18 18.45
N GLU A 7 16.75 5.27 18.48
CA GLU A 7 16.95 3.90 18.93
C GLU A 7 17.88 3.11 18.00
N LYS A 8 17.79 3.30 16.68
CA LYS A 8 18.69 2.67 15.72
C LYS A 8 20.14 3.12 15.93
N GLU A 9 20.37 4.40 16.23
CA GLU A 9 21.69 4.93 16.55
C GLU A 9 22.26 4.35 17.86
N LYS A 10 21.43 4.19 18.88
CA LYS A 10 21.82 3.60 20.17
C LYS A 10 22.22 2.12 20.05
N HIS A 11 21.55 1.38 19.18
CA HIS A 11 21.68 -0.08 19.04
C HIS A 11 22.44 -0.49 17.77
N LYS A 12 23.49 0.24 17.40
CA LYS A 12 24.33 -0.05 16.21
C LYS A 12 24.68 -1.54 16.09
N GLY A 13 24.37 -2.14 14.95
CA GLY A 13 24.67 -3.55 14.68
C GLY A 13 23.79 -4.59 15.39
N GLN A 14 23.03 -4.19 16.43
CA GLN A 14 22.12 -5.07 17.16
C GLN A 14 20.66 -4.61 17.10
N TYR A 15 20.35 -3.64 16.25
CA TYR A 15 19.02 -3.05 16.17
C TYR A 15 17.93 -4.08 15.87
N LYS A 16 18.17 -5.02 14.98
CA LYS A 16 17.21 -6.09 14.65
C LYS A 16 16.90 -6.94 15.88
N ARG A 17 17.91 -7.32 16.65
CA ARG A 17 17.75 -8.08 17.90
C ARG A 17 16.98 -7.27 18.94
N PHE A 18 17.32 -6.00 19.09
CA PHE A 18 16.59 -5.10 20.00
C PHE A 18 15.10 -5.01 19.65
N VAL A 19 14.76 -4.82 18.37
CA VAL A 19 13.36 -4.79 17.90
C VAL A 19 12.66 -6.11 18.17
N ASP A 20 13.31 -7.25 17.90
CA ASP A 20 12.78 -8.57 18.18
C ASP A 20 12.49 -8.78 19.66
N ASP A 21 13.39 -8.37 20.54
CA ASP A 21 13.22 -8.47 22.00
C ASP A 21 12.06 -7.59 22.49
N VAL A 22 11.91 -6.38 21.96
CA VAL A 22 10.78 -5.49 22.26
C VAL A 22 9.47 -6.13 21.84
N ILE A 23 9.38 -6.61 20.61
CA ILE A 23 8.15 -7.24 20.07
C ILE A 23 7.78 -8.47 20.90
N ASN A 24 8.74 -9.36 21.20
CA ASN A 24 8.50 -10.56 21.99
C ASN A 24 7.99 -10.22 23.40
N ARG A 25 8.55 -9.18 24.01
CA ARG A 25 8.12 -8.68 25.33
C ARG A 25 6.71 -8.13 25.31
N GLU A 26 6.36 -7.33 24.30
CA GLU A 26 5.02 -6.76 24.19
C GLU A 26 3.97 -7.84 23.88
N ILE A 27 4.27 -8.82 23.03
CA ILE A 27 3.41 -10.00 22.80
C ILE A 27 3.19 -10.75 24.12
N SER A 28 4.24 -11.00 24.90
CA SER A 28 4.12 -11.69 26.18
C SER A 28 3.24 -10.93 27.20
N LYS A 29 3.22 -9.60 27.15
CA LYS A 29 2.33 -8.79 27.98
C LYS A 29 0.87 -8.86 27.52
N ILE A 30 0.64 -8.74 26.20
CA ILE A 30 -0.71 -8.77 25.62
C ILE A 30 -1.39 -10.10 25.91
N TYR A 31 -0.66 -11.21 25.81
CA TYR A 31 -1.17 -12.56 25.99
C TYR A 31 -0.77 -13.18 27.35
N ALA A 32 -0.57 -12.37 28.36
CA ALA A 32 -0.14 -12.86 29.68
C ALA A 32 -1.13 -13.87 30.28
N ALA A 33 -2.43 -13.61 30.17
CA ALA A 33 -3.47 -14.49 30.69
C ALA A 33 -3.53 -15.86 29.99
N GLU A 34 -3.36 -15.87 28.67
CA GLU A 34 -3.30 -17.09 27.88
C GLU A 34 -2.05 -17.91 28.20
N ILE A 35 -0.91 -17.24 28.38
CA ILE A 35 0.36 -17.87 28.75
C ILE A 35 0.26 -18.46 30.16
N GLU A 36 -0.28 -17.75 31.14
CA GLU A 36 -0.45 -18.21 32.51
C GLU A 36 -1.44 -19.37 32.63
N SER A 37 -2.54 -19.31 31.88
CA SER A 37 -3.54 -20.40 31.86
C SER A 37 -3.11 -21.62 31.04
N GLY A 38 -2.01 -21.52 30.30
CA GLY A 38 -1.58 -22.57 29.36
C GLY A 38 -2.46 -22.70 28.11
N ASN A 39 -3.35 -21.74 27.85
CA ASN A 39 -4.22 -21.73 26.67
C ASN A 39 -3.50 -21.15 25.44
N ILE A 40 -2.35 -21.74 25.12
CA ILE A 40 -1.44 -21.31 24.04
C ILE A 40 -1.34 -22.31 22.90
N ALA A 41 -2.17 -23.38 22.92
CA ALA A 41 -2.24 -24.34 21.84
C ALA A 41 -2.80 -23.68 20.57
N THR A 42 -2.08 -23.79 19.47
CA THR A 42 -2.52 -23.29 18.17
C THR A 42 -2.81 -24.46 17.23
N ARG A 43 -3.54 -24.19 16.13
CA ARG A 43 -3.83 -25.22 15.11
C ARG A 43 -2.55 -25.88 14.56
N GLU A 44 -1.43 -25.18 14.60
CA GLU A 44 -0.14 -25.61 14.05
C GLU A 44 0.81 -26.17 15.13
N SER A 45 0.51 -25.93 16.41
CA SER A 45 1.32 -26.37 17.55
C SER A 45 0.51 -27.31 18.42
N LYS A 46 0.97 -28.56 18.57
CA LYS A 46 0.37 -29.56 19.48
C LYS A 46 0.85 -29.43 20.92
N THR A 47 1.80 -28.56 21.19
CA THR A 47 2.45 -28.40 22.49
C THR A 47 2.21 -26.99 23.04
N SER A 48 2.05 -26.88 24.33
CA SER A 48 1.97 -25.63 25.08
C SER A 48 3.35 -24.93 25.20
N ASP A 49 4.11 -24.89 24.12
CA ASP A 49 5.40 -24.23 24.09
C ASP A 49 5.22 -22.72 23.88
N VAL A 50 5.52 -21.95 24.92
CA VAL A 50 5.43 -20.47 24.93
C VAL A 50 6.27 -19.84 23.81
N ARG A 51 7.43 -20.40 23.48
CA ARG A 51 8.28 -19.85 22.41
C ARG A 51 7.63 -19.97 21.03
N SER A 52 7.05 -21.13 20.75
CA SER A 52 6.32 -21.36 19.50
C SER A 52 5.09 -20.46 19.39
N PHE A 53 4.37 -20.27 20.50
CA PHE A 53 3.23 -19.35 20.58
C PHE A 53 3.65 -17.91 20.28
N ILE A 54 4.65 -17.38 20.99
CA ILE A 54 5.16 -16.01 20.74
C ILE A 54 5.66 -15.85 19.31
N SER A 55 6.38 -16.84 18.77
CA SER A 55 6.85 -16.82 17.39
C SER A 55 5.70 -16.79 16.37
N LYS A 56 4.59 -17.48 16.66
CA LYS A 56 3.40 -17.46 15.82
C LYS A 56 2.71 -16.10 15.88
N GLU A 57 2.47 -15.57 17.07
CA GLU A 57 1.84 -14.26 17.24
C GLU A 57 2.67 -13.15 16.59
N LYS A 58 3.99 -13.24 16.65
CA LYS A 58 4.88 -12.33 15.93
C LYS A 58 4.65 -12.40 14.40
N ARG A 59 4.48 -13.59 13.83
CA ARG A 59 4.16 -13.74 12.40
C ARG A 59 2.79 -13.16 12.08
N ASN A 60 1.78 -13.47 12.89
CA ASN A 60 0.44 -12.91 12.74
C ASN A 60 0.46 -11.38 12.75
N MET A 61 1.18 -10.75 13.70
CA MET A 61 1.33 -9.29 13.75
C MET A 61 2.01 -8.73 12.50
N ARG A 62 3.02 -9.43 11.97
CA ARG A 62 3.67 -9.06 10.70
C ARG A 62 2.69 -9.11 9.53
N ASP A 63 1.89 -10.17 9.46
CA ASP A 63 0.89 -10.37 8.40
C ASP A 63 -0.20 -9.28 8.48
N TYR A 64 -0.68 -8.95 9.69
CA TYR A 64 -1.62 -7.85 9.88
C TYR A 64 -1.03 -6.48 9.52
N ALA A 65 0.22 -6.23 9.92
CA ALA A 65 0.91 -4.99 9.56
C ALA A 65 1.04 -4.86 8.04
N ASP A 66 1.44 -5.93 7.36
CA ASP A 66 1.54 -5.96 5.90
C ASP A 66 0.17 -5.72 5.23
N ALA A 67 -0.90 -6.35 5.74
CA ALA A 67 -2.26 -6.09 5.26
C ALA A 67 -2.66 -4.62 5.44
N CYS A 68 -2.37 -4.01 6.61
CA CYS A 68 -2.63 -2.59 6.85
C CYS A 68 -1.85 -1.70 5.86
N PHE A 69 -0.59 -1.99 5.59
CA PHE A 69 0.21 -1.25 4.62
C PHE A 69 -0.33 -1.38 3.19
N ARG A 70 -0.84 -2.56 2.81
CA ARG A 70 -1.52 -2.74 1.53
C ARG A 70 -2.79 -1.89 1.44
N TYR A 71 -3.60 -1.82 2.50
CA TYR A 71 -4.76 -0.94 2.54
C TYR A 71 -4.37 0.53 2.39
N PHE A 72 -3.35 1.01 3.13
CA PHE A 72 -2.89 2.40 2.98
C PHE A 72 -2.46 2.71 1.55
N ARG A 73 -1.73 1.82 0.90
CA ARG A 73 -1.34 2.01 -0.51
C ARG A 73 -2.52 1.97 -1.46
N PHE A 74 -3.50 1.09 -1.19
CA PHE A 74 -4.70 0.98 -2.01
C PHE A 74 -5.51 2.29 -2.03
N THR A 75 -5.46 3.08 -0.96
CA THR A 75 -6.12 4.39 -0.94
C THR A 75 -5.48 5.42 -1.86
N GLU A 76 -4.26 5.17 -2.34
CA GLU A 76 -3.44 6.13 -3.10
C GLU A 76 -3.16 7.45 -2.34
N MET A 77 -3.51 7.52 -1.06
CA MET A 77 -3.27 8.69 -0.20
C MET A 77 -1.85 8.70 0.39
N PHE A 78 -1.14 7.59 0.24
CA PHE A 78 0.19 7.41 0.78
C PHE A 78 1.15 6.96 -0.30
N VAL A 79 2.37 7.50 -0.25
CA VAL A 79 3.51 7.04 -1.04
C VAL A 79 4.48 6.31 -0.13
N SER A 80 5.11 5.27 -0.67
CA SER A 80 6.11 4.48 0.07
C SER A 80 7.37 4.32 -0.77
N ASP A 81 8.52 4.52 -0.13
CA ASP A 81 9.84 4.24 -0.72
C ASP A 81 10.38 2.85 -0.33
N GLY A 82 9.52 1.99 0.21
CA GLY A 82 9.88 0.67 0.74
C GLY A 82 10.41 0.70 2.19
N ARG A 83 10.79 1.85 2.71
CA ARG A 83 11.32 2.03 4.07
C ARG A 83 10.46 2.95 4.94
N SER A 84 9.68 3.80 4.30
CA SER A 84 8.78 4.74 4.97
C SER A 84 7.46 4.88 4.21
N ILE A 85 6.45 5.32 4.94
CA ILE A 85 5.18 5.75 4.36
C ILE A 85 5.04 7.23 4.64
N GLN A 86 4.70 7.98 3.61
CA GLN A 86 4.46 9.41 3.68
C GLN A 86 3.10 9.72 3.06
N ILE A 87 2.47 10.78 3.53
CA ILE A 87 1.26 11.30 2.89
C ILE A 87 1.65 11.81 1.50
N ALA A 88 0.88 11.44 0.49
CA ALA A 88 1.02 11.98 -0.86
C ALA A 88 0.64 13.48 -0.83
N PRO A 89 1.55 14.40 -1.18
CA PRO A 89 1.28 15.84 -1.02
C PRO A 89 0.09 16.35 -1.83
N ASP A 90 -0.18 15.72 -2.96
CA ASP A 90 -1.31 16.02 -3.82
C ASP A 90 -2.66 15.53 -3.26
N LYS A 91 -2.62 14.66 -2.24
CA LYS A 91 -3.79 14.09 -1.57
C LYS A 91 -4.16 14.79 -0.26
N ILE A 92 -3.41 15.79 0.15
CA ILE A 92 -3.68 16.54 1.40
C ILE A 92 -5.12 17.06 1.46
N PRO A 93 -5.69 17.71 0.42
CA PRO A 93 -7.07 18.20 0.49
C PRO A 93 -8.11 17.08 0.67
N GLU A 94 -7.87 15.91 0.07
CA GLU A 94 -8.72 14.73 0.19
C GLU A 94 -8.65 14.14 1.60
N ILE A 95 -7.45 14.10 2.19
CA ILE A 95 -7.22 13.65 3.56
C ILE A 95 -7.87 14.60 4.57
N ASP A 96 -7.71 15.91 4.39
CA ASP A 96 -8.35 16.92 5.26
C ASP A 96 -9.86 16.78 5.23
N PHE A 97 -10.45 16.59 4.05
CA PHE A 97 -11.88 16.33 3.89
C PHE A 97 -12.33 15.07 4.65
N ILE A 98 -11.55 13.98 4.58
CA ILE A 98 -11.84 12.75 5.32
C ILE A 98 -11.79 13.00 6.84
N LEU A 99 -10.76 13.71 7.31
CA LEU A 99 -10.60 14.03 8.73
C LEU A 99 -11.73 14.91 9.29
N GLU A 100 -12.34 15.72 8.43
CA GLU A 100 -13.46 16.59 8.78
C GLU A 100 -14.81 15.88 8.72
N THR A 101 -15.00 14.96 7.79
CA THR A 101 -16.32 14.39 7.46
C THR A 101 -16.54 12.97 7.97
N VAL A 102 -15.46 12.19 8.18
CA VAL A 102 -15.56 10.81 8.64
C VAL A 102 -15.36 10.72 10.15
N PRO A 103 -16.27 10.07 10.89
CA PRO A 103 -16.10 9.86 12.32
C PRO A 103 -14.79 9.12 12.63
N ARG A 104 -14.11 9.52 13.69
CA ARG A 104 -12.84 8.87 14.13
C ARG A 104 -13.09 7.53 14.83
N GLU A 105 -14.31 7.34 15.36
CA GLU A 105 -14.69 6.09 15.99
C GLU A 105 -15.14 5.08 14.93
N PRO A 106 -14.68 3.83 15.04
CA PRO A 106 -15.12 2.78 14.14
C PRO A 106 -16.63 2.59 14.24
N THR A 107 -17.32 2.54 13.10
CA THR A 107 -18.72 2.18 13.07
C THR A 107 -18.87 0.69 13.36
N HIS A 108 -19.54 0.36 14.45
CA HIS A 108 -19.88 -1.01 14.80
C HIS A 108 -21.40 -1.21 14.76
N ILE A 109 -21.85 -2.23 14.05
CA ILE A 109 -23.26 -2.60 13.92
C ILE A 109 -23.35 -4.09 14.25
N ASP A 110 -24.07 -4.42 15.34
CA ASP A 110 -24.19 -5.81 15.84
C ASP A 110 -24.91 -6.73 14.85
N ASP A 111 -25.91 -6.21 14.14
CA ASP A 111 -26.60 -6.98 13.09
C ASP A 111 -25.72 -7.14 11.86
N VAL A 112 -25.38 -8.40 11.54
CA VAL A 112 -24.48 -8.75 10.42
C VAL A 112 -25.01 -8.28 9.07
N THR A 113 -26.34 -8.32 8.87
CA THR A 113 -26.97 -7.90 7.61
C THR A 113 -26.92 -6.40 7.46
N ALA A 114 -27.26 -5.66 8.53
CA ALA A 114 -27.17 -4.21 8.56
C ALA A 114 -25.72 -3.74 8.38
N PHE A 115 -24.75 -4.43 9.01
CA PHE A 115 -23.33 -4.11 8.85
C PHE A 115 -22.84 -4.33 7.42
N LYS A 116 -23.25 -5.43 6.77
CA LYS A 116 -22.94 -5.67 5.36
C LYS A 116 -23.54 -4.60 4.46
N ASN A 117 -24.80 -4.23 4.68
CA ASN A 117 -25.44 -3.16 3.91
C ASN A 117 -24.71 -1.82 4.07
N TYR A 118 -24.26 -1.49 5.28
CA TYR A 118 -23.42 -0.32 5.55
C TYR A 118 -22.06 -0.38 4.81
N LEU A 119 -21.37 -1.51 4.88
CA LEU A 119 -20.05 -1.67 4.24
C LEU A 119 -20.11 -1.60 2.71
N PHE A 120 -21.23 -2.01 2.11
CA PHE A 120 -21.42 -2.03 0.67
C PHE A 120 -22.30 -0.89 0.16
N ASP A 121 -22.61 0.08 1.00
CA ASP A 121 -23.36 1.29 0.58
C ASP A 121 -22.40 2.20 -0.22
N PRO A 122 -22.65 2.37 -1.53
CA PRO A 122 -21.80 3.21 -2.36
C PRO A 122 -21.84 4.70 -2.02
N ALA A 123 -22.82 5.11 -1.21
CA ALA A 123 -22.95 6.49 -0.74
C ALA A 123 -22.10 6.77 0.52
N GLN A 124 -21.42 5.74 1.06
CA GLN A 124 -20.65 5.88 2.30
C GLN A 124 -19.24 5.28 2.17
N PRO A 125 -18.22 5.96 2.71
CA PRO A 125 -18.26 7.36 3.15
C PRO A 125 -18.38 8.31 1.97
N ARG A 126 -18.87 9.53 2.20
CA ARG A 126 -18.85 10.57 1.18
C ARG A 126 -17.39 10.84 0.77
N LEU A 127 -17.10 10.78 -0.52
CA LEU A 127 -15.77 11.02 -1.05
C LEU A 127 -15.55 12.50 -1.37
N TYR A 128 -14.32 12.96 -1.31
CA TYR A 128 -13.91 14.30 -1.73
C TYR A 128 -14.39 14.61 -3.16
N THR A 129 -14.29 13.62 -4.04
CA THR A 129 -14.69 13.71 -5.45
C THR A 129 -16.20 13.55 -5.72
N ASP A 130 -17.03 13.41 -4.69
CA ASP A 130 -18.49 13.48 -4.83
C ASP A 130 -18.98 14.93 -4.87
N ASP A 131 -18.14 15.87 -4.46
CA ASP A 131 -18.37 17.30 -4.68
C ASP A 131 -17.84 17.72 -6.04
N ARG A 132 -18.73 18.35 -6.85
CA ARG A 132 -18.39 18.78 -8.19
C ARG A 132 -17.20 19.75 -8.22
N SER A 133 -17.17 20.70 -7.31
CA SER A 133 -16.11 21.72 -7.25
C SER A 133 -14.75 21.08 -6.99
N ASN A 134 -14.72 20.12 -6.06
CA ASN A 134 -13.51 19.38 -5.70
C ASN A 134 -13.02 18.50 -6.86
N LEU A 135 -13.95 17.88 -7.58
CA LEU A 135 -13.63 17.05 -8.74
C LEU A 135 -13.09 17.87 -9.91
N GLU A 136 -13.72 19.03 -10.21
CA GLU A 136 -13.21 19.96 -11.21
C GLU A 136 -11.81 20.48 -10.84
N ASP A 137 -11.57 20.84 -9.59
CA ASP A 137 -10.28 21.26 -9.08
C ASP A 137 -9.22 20.16 -9.23
N THR A 138 -9.55 18.92 -8.88
CA THR A 138 -8.68 17.74 -9.07
C THR A 138 -8.31 17.56 -10.55
N LEU A 139 -9.28 17.64 -11.47
CA LEU A 139 -9.03 17.52 -12.89
C LEU A 139 -8.15 18.63 -13.45
N MET A 140 -8.34 19.86 -12.98
CA MET A 140 -7.49 20.99 -13.40
C MET A 140 -6.06 20.88 -12.87
N ARG A 141 -5.87 20.54 -11.59
CA ARG A 141 -4.54 20.49 -10.96
C ARG A 141 -3.70 19.30 -11.41
N HIS A 142 -4.30 18.12 -11.50
CA HIS A 142 -3.54 16.88 -11.70
C HIS A 142 -3.52 16.39 -13.14
N PHE A 143 -4.48 16.85 -13.97
CA PHE A 143 -4.64 16.38 -15.34
C PHE A 143 -4.67 17.50 -16.37
N SER A 144 -4.41 18.74 -15.94
CA SER A 144 -4.29 19.92 -16.80
C SER A 144 -5.54 20.24 -17.65
N PHE A 145 -6.73 19.79 -17.21
CA PHE A 145 -7.97 20.20 -17.87
C PHE A 145 -8.27 21.67 -17.62
N THR A 146 -8.86 22.32 -18.61
CA THR A 146 -9.32 23.71 -18.49
C THR A 146 -10.76 23.76 -17.99
N LYS A 147 -11.11 24.83 -17.29
CA LYS A 147 -12.49 25.06 -16.84
C LYS A 147 -13.51 24.99 -17.99
N ARG A 148 -13.10 25.37 -19.21
CA ARG A 148 -13.96 25.32 -20.41
C ARG A 148 -14.28 23.87 -20.82
N GLU A 149 -13.30 22.96 -20.73
CA GLU A 149 -13.48 21.55 -21.06
C GLU A 149 -14.37 20.82 -20.06
N LEU A 150 -14.39 21.27 -18.80
CA LEU A 150 -15.22 20.72 -17.73
C LEU A 150 -16.63 21.32 -17.70
N SER A 151 -16.81 22.50 -18.28
CA SER A 151 -18.08 23.20 -18.28
C SER A 151 -19.18 22.41 -19.01
N GLY A 152 -20.34 22.32 -18.38
CA GLY A 152 -21.52 21.63 -18.94
C GLY A 152 -21.54 20.11 -18.78
N LYS A 153 -20.48 19.50 -18.25
CA LYS A 153 -20.44 18.06 -17.95
C LYS A 153 -21.21 17.74 -16.67
N THR A 154 -21.83 16.58 -16.59
CA THR A 154 -22.40 16.05 -15.36
C THR A 154 -21.29 15.59 -14.40
N ILE A 155 -21.65 15.29 -13.14
CA ILE A 155 -20.67 14.79 -12.17
C ILE A 155 -20.18 13.39 -12.55
N GLU A 156 -21.05 12.56 -13.14
CA GLU A 156 -20.72 11.24 -13.65
C GLU A 156 -19.73 11.34 -14.82
N GLU A 157 -19.98 12.24 -15.77
CA GLU A 157 -19.04 12.48 -16.89
C GLU A 157 -17.68 13.01 -16.40
N LEU A 158 -17.65 13.80 -15.33
CA LEU A 158 -16.40 14.26 -14.73
C LEU A 158 -15.65 13.12 -14.00
N LYS A 159 -16.38 12.20 -13.36
CA LYS A 159 -15.79 11.00 -12.75
C LYS A 159 -15.18 10.08 -13.82
N ASP A 160 -15.91 9.82 -14.89
CA ASP A 160 -15.42 9.01 -16.03
C ASP A 160 -14.17 9.66 -16.67
N LEU A 161 -14.18 10.99 -16.79
CA LEU A 161 -13.05 11.74 -17.33
C LEU A 161 -11.82 11.62 -16.42
N ARG A 162 -12.00 11.71 -15.10
CA ARG A 162 -10.92 11.49 -14.11
C ARG A 162 -10.36 10.09 -14.25
N ASP A 163 -11.21 9.08 -14.28
CA ASP A 163 -10.76 7.68 -14.33
C ASP A 163 -10.01 7.40 -15.64
N SER A 164 -10.49 7.95 -16.73
CA SER A 164 -9.81 7.88 -18.04
C SER A 164 -8.44 8.58 -18.01
N ALA A 165 -8.36 9.74 -17.37
CA ALA A 165 -7.10 10.50 -17.24
C ALA A 165 -6.09 9.77 -16.34
N VAL A 166 -6.53 9.17 -15.23
CA VAL A 166 -5.70 8.31 -14.36
C VAL A 166 -5.13 7.14 -15.16
N GLN A 167 -5.96 6.45 -15.92
CA GLN A 167 -5.51 5.32 -16.75
C GLN A 167 -4.53 5.78 -17.84
N ALA A 168 -4.80 6.87 -18.51
CA ALA A 168 -3.90 7.43 -19.52
C ALA A 168 -2.52 7.79 -18.92
N LYS A 169 -2.50 8.39 -17.74
CA LYS A 169 -1.26 8.69 -17.01
C LYS A 169 -0.47 7.42 -16.69
N ARG A 170 -1.13 6.39 -16.17
CA ARG A 170 -0.49 5.09 -15.86
C ARG A 170 0.10 4.43 -17.11
N VAL A 171 -0.67 4.41 -18.21
CA VAL A 171 -0.19 3.87 -19.49
C VAL A 171 1.04 4.64 -19.96
N ALA A 172 1.05 5.95 -19.86
CA ALA A 172 2.19 6.78 -20.26
C ALA A 172 3.45 6.47 -19.42
N ILE A 173 3.30 6.27 -18.10
CA ILE A 173 4.42 5.90 -17.22
C ILE A 173 4.98 4.54 -17.63
N ILE A 174 4.12 3.53 -17.85
CA ILE A 174 4.55 2.19 -18.28
C ILE A 174 5.26 2.24 -19.64
N GLN A 175 4.73 3.00 -20.57
CA GLN A 175 5.35 3.18 -21.89
C GLN A 175 6.75 3.80 -21.77
N LYS A 176 6.87 4.88 -21.00
CA LYS A 176 8.15 5.52 -20.73
C LYS A 176 9.16 4.54 -20.12
N GLN A 177 8.78 3.83 -19.07
CA GLN A 177 9.63 2.81 -18.44
C GLN A 177 10.03 1.72 -19.45
N THR A 178 9.11 1.27 -20.28
CA THR A 178 9.41 0.25 -21.31
C THR A 178 10.47 0.75 -22.30
N GLU A 179 10.39 1.99 -22.77
CA GLU A 179 11.42 2.56 -23.66
C GLU A 179 12.78 2.72 -22.94
N GLU A 180 12.77 3.13 -21.69
CA GLU A 180 13.99 3.22 -20.88
C GLU A 180 14.61 1.84 -20.63
N LEU A 181 13.80 0.80 -20.42
CA LEU A 181 14.27 -0.58 -20.31
C LEU A 181 14.88 -1.08 -21.63
N LYS A 182 14.21 -0.87 -22.78
CA LYS A 182 14.73 -1.24 -24.10
C LYS A 182 16.10 -0.61 -24.40
N SER A 183 16.32 0.61 -23.95
CA SER A 183 17.59 1.32 -24.10
C SER A 183 18.64 0.97 -23.04
N TYR A 184 18.33 0.04 -22.14
CA TYR A 184 19.16 -0.31 -20.98
C TYR A 184 19.44 0.86 -20.02
N ALA A 185 18.67 1.95 -20.09
CA ALA A 185 18.85 3.10 -19.21
C ALA A 185 18.59 2.76 -17.73
N LEU A 186 17.74 1.77 -17.46
CA LEU A 186 17.36 1.34 -16.10
C LEU A 186 18.16 0.10 -15.62
N TYR A 187 19.23 -0.30 -16.31
CA TYR A 187 19.99 -1.52 -15.97
C TYR A 187 20.46 -1.53 -14.52
N GLN A 188 21.10 -0.45 -14.08
CA GLN A 188 21.62 -0.37 -12.72
C GLN A 188 20.50 -0.40 -11.68
N GLU A 189 19.40 0.30 -11.95
CA GLU A 189 18.23 0.31 -11.06
C GLU A 189 17.59 -1.08 -10.90
N VAL A 190 17.56 -1.87 -11.99
CA VAL A 190 17.10 -3.28 -11.95
C VAL A 190 17.98 -4.11 -11.03
N ILE A 191 19.31 -3.94 -11.12
CA ILE A 191 20.25 -4.65 -10.24
C ILE A 191 20.09 -4.20 -8.79
N ASP A 192 19.99 -2.90 -8.54
CA ASP A 192 19.83 -2.35 -7.20
C ASP A 192 18.52 -2.81 -6.57
N THR A 193 17.44 -2.89 -7.34
CA THR A 193 16.15 -3.44 -6.87
C THR A 193 16.27 -4.92 -6.47
N TYR A 194 17.03 -5.74 -7.18
CA TYR A 194 17.28 -7.13 -6.73
C TYR A 194 18.05 -7.17 -5.41
N ASN A 195 19.01 -6.27 -5.21
CA ASN A 195 19.74 -6.18 -3.94
C ASN A 195 18.83 -5.72 -2.79
N GLU A 196 17.92 -4.75 -3.02
CA GLU A 196 16.91 -4.32 -2.05
C GLU A 196 15.98 -5.49 -1.66
N ILE A 197 15.56 -6.32 -2.63
CA ILE A 197 14.74 -7.52 -2.37
C ILE A 197 15.51 -8.53 -1.51
N LEU A 198 16.77 -8.82 -1.86
CA LEU A 198 17.60 -9.76 -1.11
C LEU A 198 17.91 -9.28 0.31
N SER A 199 17.99 -7.98 0.52
CA SER A 199 18.24 -7.36 1.82
C SER A 199 16.97 -7.16 2.67
N ASP A 200 15.80 -7.63 2.20
CA ASP A 200 14.49 -7.44 2.85
C ASP A 200 14.16 -5.94 3.09
N GLU A 201 14.59 -5.09 2.14
CA GLU A 201 14.40 -3.63 2.20
C GLU A 201 13.15 -3.14 1.46
N VAL A 202 12.47 -4.03 0.72
CA VAL A 202 11.21 -3.75 0.03
C VAL A 202 10.03 -4.21 0.88
N TYR A 203 8.89 -3.57 0.70
CA TYR A 203 7.70 -3.86 1.52
C TYR A 203 6.93 -5.12 1.12
N ASP A 204 7.09 -5.59 -0.12
CA ASP A 204 6.44 -6.79 -0.68
C ASP A 204 7.44 -7.47 -1.63
N ALA A 205 8.34 -8.24 -1.05
CA ALA A 205 9.41 -8.90 -1.78
C ALA A 205 8.91 -9.77 -2.96
N PRO A 206 7.82 -10.57 -2.82
CA PRO A 206 7.26 -11.31 -3.95
C PRO A 206 6.78 -10.42 -5.09
N LEU A 207 6.04 -9.34 -4.80
CA LEU A 207 5.56 -8.40 -5.80
C LEU A 207 6.72 -7.70 -6.52
N PHE A 208 7.71 -7.23 -5.76
CA PHE A 208 8.90 -6.57 -6.32
C PHE A 208 9.74 -7.53 -7.14
N LEU A 209 9.88 -8.78 -6.71
CA LEU A 209 10.60 -9.80 -7.46
C LEU A 209 9.95 -10.08 -8.83
N GLU A 210 8.63 -10.26 -8.83
CA GLU A 210 7.85 -10.48 -10.06
C GLU A 210 7.96 -9.28 -11.00
N TRP A 211 7.76 -8.06 -10.48
CA TRP A 211 7.86 -6.83 -11.25
C TRP A 211 9.28 -6.59 -11.78
N ASN A 212 10.30 -6.78 -10.95
CA ASN A 212 11.69 -6.55 -11.37
C ASN A 212 12.18 -7.61 -12.35
N THR A 213 11.67 -8.84 -12.24
CA THR A 213 11.90 -9.90 -13.23
C THR A 213 11.27 -9.53 -14.56
N TRP A 214 10.04 -9.00 -14.57
CA TRP A 214 9.43 -8.45 -15.78
C TRP A 214 10.31 -7.35 -16.41
N ARG A 215 10.84 -6.41 -15.61
CA ARG A 215 11.74 -5.36 -16.08
C ARG A 215 13.00 -5.95 -16.73
N ALA A 216 13.65 -6.90 -16.06
CA ALA A 216 14.84 -7.57 -16.58
C ALA A 216 14.53 -8.30 -17.91
N MET A 217 13.43 -9.04 -17.97
CA MET A 217 13.02 -9.76 -19.19
C MET A 217 12.64 -8.79 -20.32
N THR A 218 12.00 -7.67 -20.01
CA THR A 218 11.69 -6.62 -20.99
C THR A 218 12.93 -6.03 -21.64
N MET A 219 14.03 -5.88 -20.87
CA MET A 219 15.33 -5.45 -21.42
C MET A 219 15.90 -6.47 -22.41
N LEU A 220 15.77 -7.77 -22.10
CA LEU A 220 16.31 -8.84 -22.94
C LEU A 220 15.47 -9.09 -24.20
N ASP A 221 14.15 -8.96 -24.09
CA ASP A 221 13.18 -9.24 -25.16
C ASP A 221 12.89 -8.04 -26.07
N GLY A 222 13.47 -6.87 -25.81
CA GLY A 222 13.20 -5.65 -26.55
C GLY A 222 11.80 -5.06 -26.35
N GLY A 223 11.13 -5.42 -25.23
CA GLY A 223 9.91 -4.77 -24.75
C GLY A 223 8.59 -5.35 -25.27
N THR A 224 8.56 -6.61 -25.72
CA THR A 224 7.34 -7.27 -26.18
C THR A 224 6.53 -7.88 -25.03
N ILE A 225 7.17 -8.14 -23.90
CA ILE A 225 6.54 -8.75 -22.72
C ILE A 225 5.67 -7.71 -22.00
N LYS A 226 4.38 -7.98 -21.93
CA LYS A 226 3.44 -7.10 -21.21
C LYS A 226 3.51 -7.37 -19.71
N GLY A 227 3.78 -6.34 -18.92
CA GLY A 227 3.66 -6.39 -17.48
C GLY A 227 2.19 -6.26 -17.05
N ASN A 228 1.79 -7.05 -16.06
CA ASN A 228 0.44 -7.01 -15.50
C ASN A 228 0.48 -6.46 -14.07
N PHE A 229 0.95 -5.22 -13.93
CA PHE A 229 1.11 -4.56 -12.64
C PHE A 229 0.29 -3.27 -12.58
N LYS A 230 -0.30 -3.02 -11.40
CA LYS A 230 -0.69 -1.67 -11.04
C LYS A 230 0.54 -0.96 -10.49
N ILE A 231 0.78 0.24 -10.96
CA ILE A 231 1.92 1.06 -10.55
C ILE A 231 1.44 2.35 -9.91
N ASP A 232 2.25 2.91 -9.02
CA ASP A 232 2.08 4.26 -8.50
C ASP A 232 2.64 5.32 -9.46
N ASP A 233 2.52 6.59 -9.07
CA ASP A 233 3.01 7.71 -9.87
C ASP A 233 4.55 7.74 -10.04
N SER A 234 5.29 6.99 -9.21
CA SER A 234 6.73 6.80 -9.34
C SER A 234 7.09 5.62 -10.26
N GLY A 235 6.09 4.87 -10.72
CA GLY A 235 6.26 3.69 -11.55
C GLY A 235 6.60 2.41 -10.79
N ARG A 236 6.52 2.41 -9.45
CA ARG A 236 6.72 1.22 -8.62
C ARG A 236 5.44 0.38 -8.52
N PRO A 237 5.53 -0.94 -8.37
CA PRO A 237 4.37 -1.80 -8.33
C PRO A 237 3.59 -1.61 -7.03
N THR A 238 2.27 -1.50 -7.10
CA THR A 238 1.38 -1.46 -5.94
C THR A 238 0.62 -2.77 -5.76
N SER A 239 0.35 -3.46 -6.86
CA SER A 239 -0.24 -4.81 -6.87
C SER A 239 -0.05 -5.44 -8.25
N THR A 240 -0.19 -6.76 -8.33
CA THR A 240 -0.47 -7.41 -9.62
C THR A 240 -1.87 -7.02 -10.06
N ALA A 241 -2.05 -6.65 -11.32
CA ALA A 241 -3.40 -6.49 -11.85
C ALA A 241 -4.03 -7.89 -11.88
N GLN A 242 -5.13 -8.09 -11.16
CA GLN A 242 -5.89 -9.33 -11.29
C GLN A 242 -6.33 -9.43 -12.75
N GLY A 243 -5.94 -10.53 -13.40
CA GLY A 243 -6.45 -10.83 -14.72
C GLY A 243 -7.97 -10.83 -14.67
N ASN A 244 -8.62 -10.12 -15.58
CA ASN A 244 -10.03 -10.32 -15.82
C ASN A 244 -10.21 -11.80 -16.18
N MET A 245 -10.73 -12.59 -15.25
CA MET A 245 -11.30 -13.90 -15.56
C MET A 245 -12.64 -13.70 -16.22
#